data_9ecc8ab6a452e796a40f8f8c27b53785
#
_entry.id   9ecc8ab6a452e796a40f8f8c27b53785
#
_cell.length_a   1.000
_cell.length_b   1.000
_cell.length_c   1.000
_cell.angle_alpha   90.00
_cell.angle_beta   90.00
_cell.angle_gamma   90.00
#
_symmetry.space_group_name_H-M   'P 1'
#
loop_
_entity.id
_entity.type
_entity.pdbx_description
1 polymer ?
#
loop_
_entity_poly.entity_id
_entity_poly.type
_entity_poly.pdbx_seq_one_letter_code
_entity_poly.pdbx_strand_id
1 'polypeptide(L)'
;MQLAHSIEEAVVPRPDFRADWSFGQMAGRSPAMQRLFSQMRHTARHLRIATIEGEGGTGKLLAARTLHEFGSTDAQAPFVPSVAAQFFETPPVIAIVPARPAARQDFSTHQVLRQSAGGTLVLTRIDELSGGQQARLLELLQWIDHQHMLRTFDSIPRRVLCLSGQSLRRLASAATLRADLASRLTAIRFTLPPLRERREDIPLLADVFAQRFSATHGKPVRGLGPQTLPHLVQHSWPGNVRELESVIYAAALGCQSQWIRPIDLPALNAAPAVPPPATDLRSADSEDDPNLDHAIMRHIQRVLAKVEGNKLRAAKLLGISRSTLYRLLESTTVTNAG
;
A
#
# COMPACT_ATOMS: atom_id res chain seq x y z
N MET A 1 44.66 31.09 -25.06
CA MET A 1 45.19 29.82 -24.54
C MET A 1 44.11 29.22 -23.65
N GLN A 2 43.27 28.38 -24.30
CA GLN A 2 42.10 27.72 -23.71
C GLN A 2 42.57 26.46 -22.98
N LEU A 3 42.33 26.36 -21.70
CA LEU A 3 42.37 25.10 -20.96
C LEU A 3 40.92 24.65 -20.72
N ALA A 4 40.40 23.88 -21.68
CA ALA A 4 39.19 23.12 -21.50
C ALA A 4 39.52 21.95 -20.54
N HIS A 5 39.04 22.03 -19.31
CA HIS A 5 39.02 20.87 -18.43
C HIS A 5 37.87 19.96 -18.88
N SER A 6 38.25 18.94 -19.64
CA SER A 6 37.39 17.75 -19.82
C SER A 6 37.28 17.05 -18.46
N ILE A 7 36.14 17.24 -17.78
CA ILE A 7 35.76 16.38 -16.69
C ILE A 7 35.32 15.07 -17.36
N GLU A 8 36.23 14.09 -17.37
CA GLU A 8 35.90 12.69 -17.67
C GLU A 8 34.78 12.25 -16.73
N GLU A 9 33.55 12.21 -17.26
CA GLU A 9 32.40 11.62 -16.56
C GLU A 9 32.77 10.14 -16.28
N ALA A 10 33.15 9.85 -15.04
CA ALA A 10 33.34 8.50 -14.58
C ALA A 10 32.01 7.73 -14.79
N VAL A 11 31.97 6.94 -15.83
CA VAL A 11 30.86 6.01 -16.13
C VAL A 11 30.84 5.02 -14.99
N VAL A 12 29.87 5.22 -14.08
CA VAL A 12 29.59 4.21 -13.06
C VAL A 12 29.16 2.94 -13.79
N PRO A 13 29.87 1.82 -13.60
CA PRO A 13 29.52 0.58 -14.28
C PRO A 13 28.07 0.24 -13.95
N ARG A 14 27.26 -0.03 -14.99
CA ARG A 14 25.89 -0.49 -14.83
C ARG A 14 25.93 -1.73 -13.97
N PRO A 15 25.08 -1.83 -12.92
CA PRO A 15 24.98 -3.08 -12.19
C PRO A 15 24.56 -4.16 -13.19
N ASP A 16 25.42 -5.15 -13.39
CA ASP A 16 25.07 -6.34 -14.15
C ASP A 16 23.86 -6.95 -13.50
N PHE A 17 22.70 -6.85 -14.16
CA PHE A 17 21.47 -7.51 -13.73
C PHE A 17 21.68 -9.02 -13.83
N ARG A 18 22.24 -9.62 -12.79
CA ARG A 18 22.30 -11.07 -12.69
C ARG A 18 20.88 -11.58 -12.56
N ALA A 19 20.55 -12.61 -13.31
CA ALA A 19 19.23 -13.28 -13.23
C ALA A 19 18.88 -13.68 -11.78
N ASP A 20 19.90 -13.90 -10.95
CA ASP A 20 19.76 -14.26 -9.54
C ASP A 20 19.19 -13.11 -8.66
N TRP A 21 19.31 -11.86 -9.10
CA TRP A 21 18.84 -10.69 -8.31
C TRP A 21 17.37 -10.36 -8.54
N SER A 22 16.67 -11.18 -9.29
CA SER A 22 15.26 -11.00 -9.57
C SER A 22 14.44 -12.24 -9.31
N PHE A 23 13.18 -12.04 -8.95
CA PHE A 23 12.16 -13.06 -8.90
C PHE A 23 10.86 -12.46 -9.45
N GLY A 24 10.50 -12.82 -10.68
CA GLY A 24 9.47 -12.14 -11.43
C GLY A 24 9.82 -10.65 -11.61
N GLN A 25 8.89 -9.80 -11.21
CA GLN A 25 9.09 -8.34 -11.24
C GLN A 25 9.78 -7.79 -9.99
N MET A 26 10.06 -8.62 -9.00
CA MET A 26 10.77 -8.22 -7.79
C MET A 26 12.27 -8.17 -8.06
N ALA A 27 12.95 -7.15 -7.53
CA ALA A 27 14.40 -7.02 -7.59
C ALA A 27 14.98 -6.87 -6.17
N GLY A 28 16.13 -7.48 -5.92
CA GLY A 28 16.86 -7.39 -4.67
C GLY A 28 18.09 -8.28 -4.65
N ARG A 29 19.23 -7.72 -4.25
CA ARG A 29 20.51 -8.42 -4.16
C ARG A 29 20.94 -8.71 -2.73
N SER A 30 20.27 -8.09 -1.76
CA SER A 30 20.57 -8.32 -0.34
C SER A 30 20.37 -9.77 0.07
N PRO A 31 21.16 -10.29 1.01
CA PRO A 31 21.03 -11.68 1.48
C PRO A 31 19.62 -12.01 2.01
N ALA A 32 18.94 -11.01 2.59
CA ALA A 32 17.58 -11.17 3.07
C ALA A 32 16.60 -11.43 1.92
N MET A 33 16.69 -10.64 0.83
CA MET A 33 15.85 -10.81 -0.36
C MET A 33 16.18 -12.10 -1.11
N GLN A 34 17.45 -12.47 -1.20
CA GLN A 34 17.85 -13.71 -1.85
C GLN A 34 17.30 -14.95 -1.13
N ARG A 35 17.35 -14.98 0.20
CA ARG A 35 16.71 -16.04 1.00
C ARG A 35 15.20 -16.08 0.78
N LEU A 36 14.55 -14.92 0.76
CA LEU A 36 13.12 -14.80 0.49
C LEU A 36 12.77 -15.34 -0.90
N PHE A 37 13.51 -14.94 -1.94
CA PHE A 37 13.30 -15.42 -3.31
C PHE A 37 13.48 -16.95 -3.42
N SER A 38 14.50 -17.49 -2.77
CA SER A 38 14.70 -18.95 -2.72
C SER A 38 13.51 -19.66 -2.04
N GLN A 39 13.06 -19.17 -0.89
CA GLN A 39 11.89 -19.70 -0.19
C GLN A 39 10.64 -19.65 -1.08
N MET A 40 10.38 -18.53 -1.73
CA MET A 40 9.22 -18.33 -2.60
C MET A 40 9.28 -19.29 -3.81
N ARG A 41 10.43 -19.43 -4.47
CA ARG A 41 10.61 -20.34 -5.63
C ARG A 41 10.28 -21.78 -5.27
N HIS A 42 10.78 -22.27 -4.12
CA HIS A 42 10.57 -23.65 -3.68
C HIS A 42 9.11 -23.92 -3.29
N THR A 43 8.41 -22.95 -2.73
CA THR A 43 7.05 -23.16 -2.21
C THR A 43 5.95 -22.82 -3.21
N ALA A 44 6.19 -21.95 -4.20
CA ALA A 44 5.16 -21.36 -5.06
C ALA A 44 4.20 -22.38 -5.69
N ARG A 45 4.72 -23.54 -6.13
CA ARG A 45 3.91 -24.57 -6.81
C ARG A 45 2.98 -25.35 -5.88
N HIS A 46 3.34 -25.46 -4.60
CA HIS A 46 2.63 -26.27 -3.61
C HIS A 46 1.82 -25.43 -2.63
N LEU A 47 1.85 -24.12 -2.81
CA LEU A 47 1.26 -23.15 -1.92
C LEU A 47 -0.26 -23.13 -2.05
N ARG A 48 -0.97 -23.32 -0.94
CA ARG A 48 -2.43 -23.13 -0.85
C ARG A 48 -2.80 -21.90 -0.05
N ILE A 49 -2.33 -21.82 1.18
CA ILE A 49 -2.55 -20.68 2.06
C ILE A 49 -1.18 -20.20 2.53
N ALA A 50 -0.91 -18.89 2.40
CA ALA A 50 0.29 -18.29 2.96
C ALA A 50 0.04 -16.86 3.40
N THR A 51 0.92 -16.38 4.26
CA THR A 51 0.93 -14.99 4.69
C THR A 51 2.20 -14.28 4.22
N ILE A 52 2.03 -13.04 3.78
CA ILE A 52 3.11 -12.13 3.42
C ILE A 52 3.07 -10.96 4.38
N GLU A 53 4.09 -10.86 5.23
CA GLU A 53 4.25 -9.81 6.23
C GLU A 53 5.26 -8.75 5.75
N GLY A 54 5.10 -7.53 6.23
CA GLY A 54 6.05 -6.44 6.00
C GLY A 54 5.37 -5.08 6.08
N GLU A 55 6.14 -4.06 6.33
CA GLU A 55 5.65 -2.69 6.42
C GLU A 55 4.96 -2.21 5.14
N GLY A 56 4.23 -1.08 5.24
CA GLY A 56 3.67 -0.40 4.08
C GLY A 56 4.75 -0.09 3.04
N GLY A 57 4.45 -0.28 1.75
CA GLY A 57 5.39 0.04 0.67
C GLY A 57 6.54 -0.95 0.44
N THR A 58 6.65 -2.06 1.17
CA THR A 58 7.75 -3.05 0.99
C THR A 58 7.62 -3.92 -0.26
N GLY A 59 6.45 -3.93 -0.94
CA GLY A 59 6.22 -4.73 -2.15
C GLY A 59 5.40 -6.00 -1.93
N LYS A 60 4.63 -6.12 -0.84
CA LYS A 60 3.83 -7.33 -0.52
C LYS A 60 2.89 -7.78 -1.62
N LEU A 61 2.19 -6.85 -2.28
CA LEU A 61 1.28 -7.20 -3.36
C LEU A 61 2.04 -7.70 -4.61
N LEU A 62 3.21 -7.13 -4.88
CA LEU A 62 4.10 -7.59 -5.94
C LEU A 62 4.61 -9.00 -5.63
N ALA A 63 4.98 -9.29 -4.37
CA ALA A 63 5.36 -10.61 -3.93
C ALA A 63 4.23 -11.64 -4.10
N ALA A 64 3.00 -11.26 -3.76
CA ALA A 64 1.83 -12.09 -3.97
C ALA A 64 1.58 -12.38 -5.47
N ARG A 65 1.73 -11.37 -6.33
CA ARG A 65 1.62 -11.54 -7.79
C ARG A 65 2.69 -12.46 -8.34
N THR A 66 3.93 -12.29 -7.90
CA THR A 66 5.05 -13.16 -8.29
C THR A 66 4.81 -14.62 -7.86
N LEU A 67 4.33 -14.85 -6.63
CA LEU A 67 3.94 -16.21 -6.18
C LEU A 67 2.81 -16.80 -7.02
N HIS A 68 1.86 -15.97 -7.44
CA HIS A 68 0.80 -16.41 -8.35
C HIS A 68 1.35 -16.84 -9.70
N GLU A 69 2.17 -16.00 -10.35
CA GLU A 69 2.77 -16.26 -11.66
C GLU A 69 3.62 -17.52 -11.68
N PHE A 70 4.50 -17.69 -10.68
CA PHE A 70 5.38 -18.88 -10.59
C PHE A 70 4.66 -20.14 -10.12
N GLY A 71 3.57 -20.00 -9.41
CA GLY A 71 2.81 -21.14 -8.88
C GLY A 71 1.64 -21.56 -9.78
N SER A 72 1.19 -20.75 -10.72
CA SER A 72 0.10 -21.07 -11.62
C SER A 72 0.57 -21.96 -12.77
N THR A 73 -0.20 -22.99 -13.06
CA THR A 73 -0.03 -23.82 -14.27
C THR A 73 -0.73 -23.21 -15.47
N ASP A 74 -1.70 -22.34 -15.23
CA ASP A 74 -2.46 -21.61 -16.23
C ASP A 74 -2.09 -20.12 -16.17
N ALA A 75 -1.59 -19.61 -17.30
CA ALA A 75 -1.22 -18.21 -17.44
C ALA A 75 -2.42 -17.25 -17.34
N GLN A 76 -3.64 -17.75 -17.54
CA GLN A 76 -4.88 -16.97 -17.47
C GLN A 76 -5.58 -17.10 -16.11
N ALA A 77 -5.01 -17.83 -15.16
CA ALA A 77 -5.60 -17.97 -13.84
C ALA A 77 -5.84 -16.59 -13.19
N PRO A 78 -7.03 -16.34 -12.60
CA PRO A 78 -7.34 -15.03 -12.05
C PRO A 78 -6.49 -14.72 -10.81
N PHE A 79 -6.03 -13.46 -10.71
CA PHE A 79 -5.37 -12.89 -9.53
C PHE A 79 -6.27 -11.78 -8.98
N VAL A 80 -6.92 -12.03 -7.85
CA VAL A 80 -7.97 -11.14 -7.32
C VAL A 80 -7.56 -10.59 -5.96
N PRO A 81 -7.03 -9.35 -5.90
CA PRO A 81 -6.78 -8.67 -4.64
C PRO A 81 -8.07 -8.06 -4.09
N SER A 82 -8.30 -8.23 -2.80
CA SER A 82 -9.40 -7.63 -2.06
C SER A 82 -8.92 -7.11 -0.69
N VAL A 83 -9.52 -6.04 -0.19
CA VAL A 83 -9.30 -5.59 1.18
C VAL A 83 -10.09 -6.51 2.10
N ALA A 84 -9.42 -7.13 3.07
CA ALA A 84 -10.04 -8.16 3.90
C ALA A 84 -11.29 -7.65 4.66
N ALA A 85 -11.25 -6.44 5.19
CA ALA A 85 -12.41 -5.85 5.86
C ALA A 85 -13.62 -5.75 4.91
N GLN A 86 -13.43 -5.20 3.70
CA GLN A 86 -14.48 -5.06 2.70
C GLN A 86 -15.01 -6.41 2.20
N PHE A 87 -14.11 -7.40 2.07
CA PHE A 87 -14.50 -8.77 1.71
C PHE A 87 -15.51 -9.33 2.70
N PHE A 88 -15.36 -9.06 4.00
CA PHE A 88 -16.27 -9.55 5.04
C PHE A 88 -17.45 -8.62 5.34
N GLU A 89 -17.46 -7.39 4.86
CA GLU A 89 -18.60 -6.46 4.94
C GLU A 89 -19.65 -6.73 3.87
N THR A 90 -19.24 -7.23 2.71
CA THR A 90 -20.17 -7.59 1.64
C THR A 90 -21.02 -8.77 2.12
N PRO A 91 -22.32 -8.60 2.40
CA PRO A 91 -23.15 -9.72 2.82
C PRO A 91 -23.14 -10.76 1.68
N PRO A 92 -23.08 -12.05 1.98
CA PRO A 92 -23.39 -13.07 0.99
C PRO A 92 -24.76 -12.72 0.42
N VAL A 93 -24.92 -12.76 -0.89
CA VAL A 93 -26.24 -12.56 -1.52
C VAL A 93 -27.22 -13.50 -0.83
N ILE A 94 -28.08 -12.94 0.01
CA ILE A 94 -29.01 -13.71 0.83
C ILE A 94 -30.02 -14.35 -0.11
N ALA A 95 -29.80 -15.61 -0.45
CA ALA A 95 -30.92 -16.45 -0.77
C ALA A 95 -31.75 -16.52 0.51
N ILE A 96 -32.97 -15.97 0.48
CA ILE A 96 -33.94 -16.03 1.59
C ILE A 96 -34.28 -17.50 1.81
N VAL A 97 -33.46 -18.18 2.60
CA VAL A 97 -33.74 -19.51 3.11
C VAL A 97 -33.97 -19.35 4.61
N PRO A 98 -35.12 -19.84 5.12
CA PRO A 98 -35.42 -19.67 6.54
C PRO A 98 -34.34 -20.29 7.41
N ALA A 99 -33.95 -19.54 8.45
CA ALA A 99 -32.88 -19.83 9.37
C ALA A 99 -32.95 -21.26 9.92
N ARG A 100 -32.00 -22.10 9.53
CA ARG A 100 -31.61 -23.27 10.31
C ARG A 100 -30.52 -22.84 11.29
N PRO A 101 -30.63 -23.11 12.58
CA PRO A 101 -29.58 -22.83 13.53
C PRO A 101 -28.34 -23.70 13.19
N ALA A 102 -27.15 -23.07 13.18
CA ALA A 102 -25.84 -23.68 12.95
C ALA A 102 -25.52 -24.18 11.52
N ALA A 103 -26.05 -23.55 10.47
CA ALA A 103 -25.50 -23.75 9.14
C ALA A 103 -24.15 -23.02 9.05
N ARG A 104 -23.04 -23.79 8.79
CA ARG A 104 -21.75 -23.24 8.39
C ARG A 104 -21.99 -22.23 7.27
N GLN A 105 -21.39 -21.03 7.38
CA GLN A 105 -21.55 -19.99 6.35
C GLN A 105 -21.10 -20.58 5.00
N ASP A 106 -22.01 -20.56 4.04
CA ASP A 106 -21.69 -20.98 2.67
C ASP A 106 -21.14 -19.78 1.91
N PHE A 107 -19.85 -19.83 1.61
CA PHE A 107 -19.15 -18.80 0.84
C PHE A 107 -19.29 -18.99 -0.69
N SER A 108 -19.98 -20.02 -1.15
CA SER A 108 -20.08 -20.37 -2.58
C SER A 108 -20.69 -19.27 -3.44
N THR A 109 -21.54 -18.41 -2.85
CA THR A 109 -22.20 -17.30 -3.55
C THR A 109 -21.40 -16.01 -3.53
N HIS A 110 -20.27 -15.94 -2.80
CA HIS A 110 -19.50 -14.71 -2.68
C HIS A 110 -18.83 -14.33 -4.00
N GLN A 111 -19.13 -13.13 -4.52
CA GLN A 111 -18.68 -12.69 -5.85
C GLN A 111 -17.15 -12.74 -6.01
N VAL A 112 -16.40 -12.26 -5.04
CA VAL A 112 -14.92 -12.22 -5.10
C VAL A 112 -14.32 -13.64 -5.13
N LEU A 113 -14.92 -14.60 -4.40
CA LEU A 113 -14.51 -16.00 -4.46
C LEU A 113 -14.74 -16.60 -5.82
N ARG A 114 -15.90 -16.36 -6.44
CA ARG A 114 -16.19 -16.81 -7.80
C ARG A 114 -15.24 -16.20 -8.83
N GLN A 115 -14.92 -14.91 -8.70
CA GLN A 115 -13.95 -14.24 -9.56
C GLN A 115 -12.53 -14.80 -9.41
N SER A 116 -12.18 -15.34 -8.26
CA SER A 116 -10.85 -15.93 -7.97
C SER A 116 -10.80 -17.45 -8.21
N ALA A 117 -11.90 -18.05 -8.70
CA ALA A 117 -12.00 -19.48 -8.94
C ALA A 117 -10.88 -19.98 -9.87
N GLY A 118 -10.26 -21.09 -9.54
CA GLY A 118 -9.11 -21.65 -10.25
C GLY A 118 -7.79 -20.86 -10.08
N GLY A 119 -7.84 -19.64 -9.54
CA GLY A 119 -6.70 -18.72 -9.42
C GLY A 119 -6.24 -18.45 -7.98
N THR A 120 -5.94 -17.20 -7.70
CA THR A 120 -5.42 -16.74 -6.40
C THR A 120 -6.27 -15.60 -5.84
N LEU A 121 -6.81 -15.80 -4.66
CA LEU A 121 -7.41 -14.76 -3.84
C LEU A 121 -6.33 -14.12 -2.96
N VAL A 122 -6.27 -12.79 -2.95
CA VAL A 122 -5.34 -12.04 -2.08
C VAL A 122 -6.14 -11.18 -1.13
N LEU A 123 -6.06 -11.46 0.16
CA LEU A 123 -6.69 -10.67 1.22
C LEU A 123 -5.66 -9.72 1.83
N THR A 124 -5.83 -8.43 1.61
CA THR A 124 -4.91 -7.39 2.10
C THR A 124 -5.38 -6.81 3.43
N ARG A 125 -4.41 -6.30 4.23
CA ARG A 125 -4.68 -5.62 5.51
C ARG A 125 -5.40 -6.51 6.54
N ILE A 126 -4.98 -7.78 6.64
CA ILE A 126 -5.60 -8.72 7.60
C ILE A 126 -5.33 -8.35 9.06
N ASP A 127 -4.31 -7.53 9.31
CA ASP A 127 -3.96 -6.97 10.61
C ASP A 127 -4.95 -5.91 11.11
N GLU A 128 -5.85 -5.42 10.26
CA GLU A 128 -6.88 -4.43 10.62
C GLU A 128 -8.26 -5.06 10.89
N LEU A 129 -8.37 -6.39 10.81
CA LEU A 129 -9.62 -7.11 11.00
C LEU A 129 -10.09 -7.06 12.45
N SER A 130 -11.38 -6.76 12.65
CA SER A 130 -12.05 -6.90 13.94
C SER A 130 -12.14 -8.37 14.36
N GLY A 131 -12.36 -8.64 15.66
CA GLY A 131 -12.45 -10.02 16.16
C GLY A 131 -13.53 -10.87 15.47
N GLY A 132 -14.66 -10.26 15.10
CA GLY A 132 -15.72 -10.93 14.33
C GLY A 132 -15.27 -11.26 12.89
N GLN A 133 -14.57 -10.34 12.22
CA GLN A 133 -14.02 -10.57 10.88
C GLN A 133 -12.89 -11.62 10.90
N GLN A 134 -12.08 -11.67 11.96
CA GLN A 134 -11.06 -12.69 12.15
C GLN A 134 -11.67 -14.10 12.27
N ALA A 135 -12.81 -14.24 12.98
CA ALA A 135 -13.53 -15.50 13.05
C ALA A 135 -14.02 -15.94 11.67
N ARG A 136 -14.59 -15.00 10.89
CA ARG A 136 -15.04 -15.26 9.51
C ARG A 136 -13.90 -15.62 8.58
N LEU A 137 -12.72 -15.00 8.73
CA LEU A 137 -11.53 -15.40 7.98
C LEU A 137 -11.12 -16.84 8.29
N LEU A 138 -11.13 -17.23 9.56
CA LEU A 138 -10.84 -18.60 9.95
C LEU A 138 -11.83 -19.61 9.33
N GLU A 139 -13.12 -19.30 9.38
CA GLU A 139 -14.17 -20.10 8.75
C GLU A 139 -13.97 -20.22 7.23
N LEU A 140 -13.64 -19.10 6.56
CA LEU A 140 -13.33 -19.11 5.14
C LEU A 140 -12.16 -20.03 4.78
N LEU A 141 -11.06 -19.93 5.55
CA LEU A 141 -9.89 -20.77 5.31
C LEU A 141 -10.19 -22.26 5.55
N GLN A 142 -11.01 -22.59 6.56
CA GLN A 142 -11.46 -23.96 6.83
C GLN A 142 -12.38 -24.46 5.72
N TRP A 143 -13.30 -23.62 5.23
CA TRP A 143 -14.20 -23.96 4.15
C TRP A 143 -13.43 -24.23 2.85
N ILE A 144 -12.45 -23.37 2.51
CA ILE A 144 -11.59 -23.57 1.32
C ILE A 144 -10.82 -24.89 1.41
N ASP A 145 -10.22 -25.22 2.55
CA ASP A 145 -9.53 -26.50 2.70
C ASP A 145 -10.45 -27.71 2.54
N HIS A 146 -11.67 -27.60 3.07
CA HIS A 146 -12.67 -28.65 2.89
C HIS A 146 -13.03 -28.85 1.41
N GLN A 147 -13.26 -27.75 0.68
CA GLN A 147 -13.53 -27.80 -0.76
C GLN A 147 -12.35 -28.37 -1.55
N HIS A 148 -11.10 -28.05 -1.16
CA HIS A 148 -9.90 -28.64 -1.75
C HIS A 148 -9.82 -30.14 -1.55
N MET A 149 -10.28 -30.65 -0.40
CA MET A 149 -10.38 -32.11 -0.16
C MET A 149 -11.40 -32.77 -1.11
N LEU A 150 -12.48 -32.07 -1.42
CA LEU A 150 -13.52 -32.54 -2.35
C LEU A 150 -13.12 -32.39 -3.84
N ARG A 151 -11.95 -31.81 -4.14
CA ARG A 151 -11.44 -31.52 -5.50
C ARG A 151 -12.35 -30.64 -6.36
N THR A 152 -13.10 -29.76 -5.75
CA THR A 152 -14.00 -28.81 -6.44
C THR A 152 -13.26 -27.53 -6.85
N PHE A 153 -12.17 -27.66 -7.62
CA PHE A 153 -11.28 -26.56 -7.95
C PHE A 153 -11.87 -25.49 -8.88
N ASP A 154 -12.92 -25.82 -9.62
CA ASP A 154 -13.49 -24.92 -10.63
C ASP A 154 -14.34 -23.80 -10.01
N SER A 155 -14.71 -23.93 -8.76
CA SER A 155 -15.60 -22.98 -8.06
C SER A 155 -14.92 -22.18 -6.96
N ILE A 156 -13.66 -22.47 -6.64
CA ILE A 156 -12.91 -21.85 -5.52
C ILE A 156 -11.51 -21.43 -5.94
N PRO A 157 -10.88 -20.48 -5.23
CA PRO A 157 -9.48 -20.15 -5.47
C PRO A 157 -8.57 -21.32 -5.13
N ARG A 158 -7.59 -21.59 -5.98
CA ARG A 158 -6.53 -22.57 -5.70
C ARG A 158 -5.60 -22.13 -4.59
N ARG A 159 -5.46 -20.80 -4.41
CA ARG A 159 -4.57 -20.21 -3.41
C ARG A 159 -5.23 -19.04 -2.72
N VAL A 160 -4.92 -18.89 -1.44
CA VAL A 160 -5.26 -17.71 -0.64
C VAL A 160 -3.99 -17.12 -0.05
N LEU A 161 -3.70 -15.87 -0.39
CA LEU A 161 -2.58 -15.13 0.13
C LEU A 161 -3.09 -14.03 1.05
N CYS A 162 -2.64 -14.02 2.29
CA CYS A 162 -3.01 -13.02 3.29
C CYS A 162 -1.86 -12.01 3.44
N LEU A 163 -2.13 -10.72 3.28
CA LEU A 163 -1.12 -9.67 3.42
C LEU A 163 -1.32 -8.91 4.73
N SER A 164 -0.26 -8.81 5.54
CA SER A 164 -0.25 -8.08 6.81
C SER A 164 0.76 -6.93 6.78
N GLY A 165 0.37 -5.77 7.30
CA GLY A 165 1.26 -4.63 7.54
C GLY A 165 2.16 -4.83 8.76
N GLN A 166 1.75 -5.70 9.67
CA GLN A 166 2.42 -6.00 10.93
C GLN A 166 2.78 -7.48 11.03
N SER A 167 3.71 -7.80 11.93
CA SER A 167 4.05 -9.19 12.23
C SER A 167 2.92 -9.89 12.96
N LEU A 168 2.43 -11.02 12.42
CA LEU A 168 1.37 -11.81 13.05
C LEU A 168 1.77 -12.34 14.42
N ARG A 169 3.05 -12.59 14.65
CA ARG A 169 3.55 -12.99 15.97
C ARG A 169 3.35 -11.88 17.00
N ARG A 170 3.65 -10.62 16.62
CA ARG A 170 3.42 -9.46 17.51
C ARG A 170 1.94 -9.27 17.80
N LEU A 171 1.08 -9.39 16.79
CA LEU A 171 -0.37 -9.27 16.95
C LEU A 171 -0.94 -10.38 17.84
N ALA A 172 -0.45 -11.61 17.71
CA ALA A 172 -0.83 -12.72 18.57
C ALA A 172 -0.37 -12.52 20.02
N SER A 173 0.88 -12.05 20.23
CA SER A 173 1.40 -11.74 21.57
C SER A 173 0.65 -10.59 22.25
N ALA A 174 0.15 -9.62 21.47
CA ALA A 174 -0.67 -8.51 21.96
C ALA A 174 -2.15 -8.88 22.14
N ALA A 175 -2.53 -10.14 21.90
CA ALA A 175 -3.92 -10.62 21.91
C ALA A 175 -4.87 -9.87 20.95
N THR A 176 -4.34 -9.13 19.99
CA THR A 176 -5.12 -8.46 18.94
C THR A 176 -5.49 -9.39 17.80
N LEU A 177 -4.74 -10.48 17.63
CA LEU A 177 -5.03 -11.56 16.69
C LEU A 177 -5.41 -12.84 17.46
N ARG A 178 -6.51 -13.47 17.06
CA ARG A 178 -6.96 -14.75 17.62
C ARG A 178 -5.86 -15.82 17.48
N ALA A 179 -5.63 -16.59 18.53
CA ALA A 179 -4.57 -17.59 18.56
C ALA A 179 -4.76 -18.73 17.53
N ASP A 180 -6.02 -19.15 17.31
CA ASP A 180 -6.38 -20.17 16.32
C ASP A 180 -6.09 -19.71 14.88
N LEU A 181 -6.45 -18.46 14.55
CA LEU A 181 -6.17 -17.85 13.27
C LEU A 181 -4.66 -17.61 13.10
N ALA A 182 -3.98 -17.11 14.13
CA ALA A 182 -2.53 -16.88 14.09
C ALA A 182 -1.76 -18.17 13.80
N SER A 183 -2.10 -19.27 14.48
CA SER A 183 -1.49 -20.58 14.24
C SER A 183 -1.61 -21.01 12.78
N ARG A 184 -2.79 -20.81 12.18
CA ARG A 184 -3.04 -21.18 10.79
C ARG A 184 -2.30 -20.31 9.80
N LEU A 185 -2.29 -19.00 10.01
CA LEU A 185 -1.65 -18.02 9.10
C LEU A 185 -0.12 -18.04 9.18
N THR A 186 0.46 -18.52 10.27
CA THR A 186 1.92 -18.60 10.43
C THR A 186 2.55 -19.87 9.88
N ALA A 187 1.74 -20.83 9.40
CA ALA A 187 2.23 -22.10 8.86
C ALA A 187 3.18 -21.90 7.66
N ILE A 188 2.81 -21.06 6.71
CA ILE A 188 3.68 -20.64 5.60
C ILE A 188 3.70 -19.11 5.59
N ARG A 189 4.87 -18.55 5.83
CA ARG A 189 5.04 -17.12 5.99
C ARG A 189 6.25 -16.60 5.23
N PHE A 190 6.05 -15.50 4.51
CA PHE A 190 7.09 -14.73 3.84
C PHE A 190 7.19 -13.36 4.51
N THR A 191 8.37 -12.97 4.93
CA THR A 191 8.60 -11.68 5.56
C THR A 191 9.43 -10.80 4.65
N LEU A 192 8.86 -9.67 4.19
CA LEU A 192 9.56 -8.68 3.41
C LEU A 192 10.24 -7.70 4.37
N PRO A 193 11.57 -7.61 4.37
CA PRO A 193 12.28 -6.67 5.21
C PRO A 193 11.99 -5.23 4.75
N PRO A 194 11.94 -4.26 5.67
CA PRO A 194 11.85 -2.85 5.33
C PRO A 194 13.13 -2.41 4.58
N LEU A 195 13.02 -1.34 3.76
CA LEU A 195 14.11 -0.93 2.89
C LEU A 195 15.38 -0.53 3.65
N ARG A 196 15.23 0.04 4.86
CA ARG A 196 16.36 0.38 5.76
C ARG A 196 17.19 -0.82 6.22
N GLU A 197 16.63 -2.04 6.19
CA GLU A 197 17.34 -3.29 6.52
C GLU A 197 17.97 -3.98 5.31
N ARG A 198 17.71 -3.44 4.10
CA ARG A 198 18.25 -3.93 2.82
C ARG A 198 18.80 -2.78 1.97
N ARG A 199 19.58 -1.91 2.58
CA ARG A 199 20.14 -0.72 1.93
C ARG A 199 20.94 -1.04 0.67
N GLU A 200 21.52 -2.23 0.58
CA GLU A 200 22.20 -2.75 -0.58
C GLU A 200 21.29 -2.83 -1.83
N ASP A 201 19.99 -2.96 -1.64
CA ASP A 201 19.03 -3.03 -2.75
C ASP A 201 18.67 -1.65 -3.30
N ILE A 202 18.93 -0.56 -2.56
CA ILE A 202 18.53 0.79 -2.95
C ILE A 202 19.12 1.20 -4.32
N PRO A 203 20.42 1.02 -4.60
CA PRO A 203 20.96 1.38 -5.91
C PRO A 203 20.27 0.62 -7.05
N LEU A 204 20.11 -0.69 -6.88
CA LEU A 204 19.45 -1.56 -7.86
C LEU A 204 18.01 -1.13 -8.14
N LEU A 205 17.24 -0.89 -7.08
CA LEU A 205 15.83 -0.47 -7.18
C LEU A 205 15.70 0.90 -7.83
N ALA A 206 16.56 1.84 -7.46
CA ALA A 206 16.54 3.19 -8.03
C ALA A 206 16.86 3.18 -9.54
N ASP A 207 17.82 2.38 -9.97
CA ASP A 207 18.11 2.20 -11.41
C ASP A 207 16.94 1.55 -12.15
N VAL A 208 16.30 0.52 -11.57
CA VAL A 208 15.09 -0.11 -12.14
C VAL A 208 13.98 0.92 -12.32
N PHE A 209 13.74 1.77 -11.32
CA PHE A 209 12.71 2.80 -11.41
C PHE A 209 13.02 3.89 -12.42
N ALA A 210 14.28 4.35 -12.49
CA ALA A 210 14.71 5.33 -13.48
C ALA A 210 14.55 4.79 -14.91
N GLN A 211 14.94 3.54 -15.16
CA GLN A 211 14.77 2.88 -16.47
C GLN A 211 13.28 2.69 -16.82
N ARG A 212 12.46 2.26 -15.86
CA ARG A 212 11.01 2.10 -16.05
C ARG A 212 10.38 3.44 -16.39
N PHE A 213 10.75 4.52 -15.66
CA PHE A 213 10.30 5.86 -15.95
C PHE A 213 10.64 6.29 -17.37
N SER A 214 11.91 6.11 -17.77
CA SER A 214 12.39 6.45 -19.12
C SER A 214 11.60 5.72 -20.21
N ALA A 215 11.37 4.42 -20.04
CA ALA A 215 10.62 3.60 -20.99
C ALA A 215 9.14 4.04 -21.10
N THR A 216 8.52 4.42 -19.98
CA THR A 216 7.09 4.77 -19.95
C THR A 216 6.83 6.19 -20.47
N HIS A 217 7.73 7.15 -20.19
CA HIS A 217 7.50 8.57 -20.48
C HIS A 217 8.32 9.08 -21.67
N GLY A 218 9.15 8.25 -22.30
CA GLY A 218 9.98 8.64 -23.44
C GLY A 218 11.08 9.67 -23.10
N LYS A 219 11.32 9.93 -21.80
CA LYS A 219 12.32 10.87 -21.34
C LYS A 219 13.68 10.16 -21.20
N PRO A 220 14.78 10.62 -21.80
CA PRO A 220 16.04 9.89 -21.85
C PRO A 220 16.82 9.96 -20.53
N VAL A 221 16.25 9.42 -19.46
CA VAL A 221 16.94 9.27 -18.16
C VAL A 221 17.68 7.94 -18.17
N ARG A 222 19.02 7.98 -18.04
CA ARG A 222 19.88 6.79 -18.08
C ARG A 222 20.07 6.13 -16.73
N GLY A 223 19.89 6.89 -15.63
CA GLY A 223 20.07 6.40 -14.27
C GLY A 223 20.45 7.50 -13.29
N LEU A 224 21.10 7.09 -12.21
CA LEU A 224 21.53 7.97 -11.13
C LEU A 224 22.95 8.48 -11.33
N GLY A 225 23.21 9.76 -11.08
CA GLY A 225 24.54 10.31 -11.00
C GLY A 225 25.32 9.77 -9.77
N PRO A 226 26.67 9.72 -9.85
CA PRO A 226 27.48 9.13 -8.78
C PRO A 226 27.26 9.73 -7.40
N GLN A 227 27.00 11.04 -7.32
CA GLN A 227 26.76 11.77 -6.08
C GLN A 227 25.36 11.57 -5.49
N THR A 228 24.43 10.99 -6.25
CA THR A 228 23.02 10.81 -5.84
C THR A 228 22.85 9.59 -4.92
N LEU A 229 23.60 8.53 -5.16
CA LEU A 229 23.51 7.28 -4.40
C LEU A 229 23.71 7.44 -2.89
N PRO A 230 24.72 8.18 -2.39
CA PRO A 230 24.91 8.36 -0.95
C PRO A 230 23.68 8.95 -0.25
N HIS A 231 23.02 9.92 -0.88
CA HIS A 231 21.79 10.54 -0.33
C HIS A 231 20.66 9.53 -0.20
N LEU A 232 20.47 8.67 -1.23
CA LEU A 232 19.44 7.64 -1.20
C LEU A 232 19.72 6.56 -0.15
N VAL A 233 20.98 6.14 0.00
CA VAL A 233 21.37 5.08 0.95
C VAL A 233 21.28 5.55 2.41
N GLN A 234 21.51 6.85 2.69
CA GLN A 234 21.43 7.41 4.03
C GLN A 234 20.00 7.60 4.52
N HIS A 235 19.04 7.80 3.62
CA HIS A 235 17.64 8.02 3.98
C HIS A 235 17.00 6.79 4.62
N SER A 236 16.07 6.99 5.56
CA SER A 236 15.43 5.92 6.36
C SER A 236 14.30 5.18 5.64
N TRP A 237 13.72 5.79 4.63
CA TRP A 237 12.63 5.27 3.79
C TRP A 237 11.43 4.76 4.59
N PRO A 238 10.72 5.61 5.35
CA PRO A 238 9.54 5.20 6.10
C PRO A 238 8.43 4.61 5.21
N GLY A 239 8.28 5.10 3.97
CA GLY A 239 7.38 4.55 2.96
C GLY A 239 7.99 3.42 2.13
N ASN A 240 9.20 2.95 2.49
CA ASN A 240 9.89 1.82 1.86
C ASN A 240 10.07 1.99 0.34
N VAL A 241 9.87 0.92 -0.42
CA VAL A 241 10.07 0.88 -1.88
C VAL A 241 9.11 1.81 -2.62
N ARG A 242 7.88 1.98 -2.10
CA ARG A 242 6.90 2.90 -2.72
C ARG A 242 7.37 4.35 -2.63
N GLU A 243 7.94 4.75 -1.50
CA GLU A 243 8.52 6.08 -1.33
C GLU A 243 9.72 6.28 -2.25
N LEU A 244 10.65 5.32 -2.30
CA LEU A 244 11.80 5.36 -3.21
C LEU A 244 11.34 5.51 -4.66
N GLU A 245 10.37 4.72 -5.12
CA GLU A 245 9.81 4.81 -6.46
C GLU A 245 9.25 6.21 -6.75
N SER A 246 8.47 6.76 -5.84
CA SER A 246 7.90 8.11 -5.97
C SER A 246 8.96 9.19 -6.05
N VAL A 247 10.02 9.10 -5.23
CA VAL A 247 11.14 10.04 -5.21
C VAL A 247 11.92 9.98 -6.52
N ILE A 248 12.23 8.77 -7.01
CA ILE A 248 12.95 8.61 -8.29
C ILE A 248 12.11 9.12 -9.47
N TYR A 249 10.80 8.86 -9.47
CA TYR A 249 9.90 9.35 -10.52
C TYR A 249 9.80 10.87 -10.51
N ALA A 250 9.68 11.51 -9.35
CA ALA A 250 9.67 12.96 -9.22
C ALA A 250 10.99 13.58 -9.67
N ALA A 251 12.13 13.00 -9.27
CA ALA A 251 13.45 13.43 -9.70
C ALA A 251 13.65 13.29 -11.22
N ALA A 252 13.24 12.16 -11.80
CA ALA A 252 13.32 11.91 -13.23
C ALA A 252 12.42 12.88 -14.02
N LEU A 253 11.25 13.24 -13.48
CA LEU A 253 10.35 14.21 -14.11
C LEU A 253 10.98 15.61 -14.14
N GLY A 254 11.62 16.06 -13.05
CA GLY A 254 12.27 17.37 -12.93
C GLY A 254 13.64 17.45 -13.61
N CYS A 255 14.32 16.32 -13.81
CA CYS A 255 15.67 16.26 -14.33
C CYS A 255 15.76 16.81 -15.76
N GLN A 256 16.72 17.72 -15.99
CA GLN A 256 17.02 18.28 -17.32
C GLN A 256 18.17 17.58 -18.03
N SER A 257 18.86 16.67 -17.34
CA SER A 257 19.99 15.88 -17.86
C SER A 257 19.61 14.41 -18.04
N GLN A 258 20.51 13.62 -18.61
CA GLN A 258 20.33 12.16 -18.71
C GLN A 258 20.60 11.43 -17.39
N TRP A 259 21.13 12.13 -16.37
CA TRP A 259 21.47 11.58 -15.06
C TRP A 259 20.75 12.33 -13.96
N ILE A 260 20.07 11.62 -13.05
CA ILE A 260 19.45 12.20 -11.86
C ILE A 260 20.57 12.62 -10.90
N ARG A 261 20.66 13.91 -10.58
CA ARG A 261 21.63 14.50 -9.67
C ARG A 261 21.01 14.74 -8.28
N PRO A 262 21.80 14.98 -7.24
CA PRO A 262 21.27 15.28 -5.92
C PRO A 262 20.29 16.45 -5.89
N ILE A 263 20.51 17.47 -6.74
CA ILE A 263 19.63 18.66 -6.84
C ILE A 263 18.26 18.33 -7.43
N ASP A 264 18.16 17.27 -8.22
CA ASP A 264 16.93 16.83 -8.84
C ASP A 264 16.06 16.01 -7.87
N LEU A 265 16.64 15.56 -6.72
CA LEU A 265 15.89 14.85 -5.68
C LEU A 265 14.96 15.83 -4.96
N PRO A 266 13.66 15.52 -4.82
CA PRO A 266 12.81 16.26 -3.91
C PRO A 266 13.45 16.18 -2.52
N ALA A 267 13.39 17.30 -1.76
CA ALA A 267 14.13 17.46 -0.51
C ALA A 267 13.96 16.25 0.43
N LEU A 268 14.86 15.27 0.31
CA LEU A 268 14.93 14.10 1.21
C LEU A 268 15.29 14.53 2.65
N ASN A 269 15.76 15.79 2.82
CA ASN A 269 16.09 16.41 4.09
C ASN A 269 14.92 17.21 4.71
N ALA A 270 13.83 17.43 4.03
CA ALA A 270 12.60 17.69 4.74
C ALA A 270 12.38 16.38 5.55
N ALA A 271 12.61 16.45 6.88
CA ALA A 271 12.12 15.41 7.78
C ALA A 271 10.76 15.01 7.22
N PRO A 272 10.51 13.69 6.94
CA PRO A 272 9.20 13.32 6.49
C PRO A 272 8.29 14.10 7.40
N ALA A 273 7.42 14.96 6.84
CA ALA A 273 6.30 15.40 7.61
C ALA A 273 5.69 14.08 8.01
N VAL A 274 6.13 13.57 9.15
CA VAL A 274 5.44 12.56 9.91
C VAL A 274 4.05 13.11 9.82
N PRO A 275 3.11 12.44 9.10
CA PRO A 275 1.73 12.85 9.25
C PRO A 275 1.63 12.85 10.75
N PRO A 276 1.45 14.01 11.40
CA PRO A 276 1.61 14.12 12.85
C PRO A 276 0.91 12.88 13.35
N PRO A 277 1.56 12.04 14.21
CA PRO A 277 0.92 10.86 14.72
C PRO A 277 -0.43 11.38 15.02
N ALA A 278 -1.54 10.72 14.55
CA ALA A 278 -2.86 11.28 14.73
C ALA A 278 -2.90 11.71 16.18
N THR A 279 -2.17 12.77 16.40
CA THR A 279 -2.03 13.50 17.62
C THR A 279 -3.43 13.95 17.71
N ASP A 280 -4.13 13.27 18.57
CA ASP A 280 -5.32 13.83 19.15
C ASP A 280 -5.35 15.32 18.82
N LEU A 281 -6.16 15.68 17.81
CA LEU A 281 -6.67 17.03 17.66
C LEU A 281 -7.60 17.30 18.86
N ARG A 282 -7.17 16.85 20.03
CA ARG A 282 -7.72 17.01 21.35
C ARG A 282 -6.85 17.94 22.18
N SER A 283 -6.40 19.04 21.60
CA SER A 283 -5.91 20.15 22.42
C SER A 283 -5.77 21.40 21.56
N ALA A 284 -6.87 22.00 21.26
CA ALA A 284 -7.20 23.43 21.24
C ALA A 284 -8.64 23.52 20.74
N ASP A 285 -9.51 23.90 21.69
CA ASP A 285 -10.93 24.13 21.51
C ASP A 285 -11.82 22.87 21.41
N SER A 286 -12.00 22.27 22.57
CA SER A 286 -13.16 21.47 22.95
C SER A 286 -14.44 22.24 22.70
N GLU A 287 -15.13 21.86 21.64
CA GLU A 287 -16.59 21.83 21.58
C GLU A 287 -16.93 20.85 20.46
N ASP A 288 -17.08 19.59 20.84
CA ASP A 288 -17.74 18.56 20.03
C ASP A 288 -19.22 18.94 19.88
N ASP A 289 -19.47 19.91 19.01
CA ASP A 289 -20.81 20.19 18.54
C ASP A 289 -21.00 19.41 17.22
N PRO A 290 -21.82 18.34 17.24
CA PRO A 290 -22.05 17.49 16.07
C PRO A 290 -22.90 18.20 15.00
N ASN A 291 -23.21 19.47 15.19
CA ASN A 291 -24.02 20.24 14.26
C ASN A 291 -23.19 20.67 13.03
N LEU A 292 -23.61 20.18 11.86
CA LEU A 292 -22.98 20.48 10.56
C LEU A 292 -22.95 21.99 10.28
N ASP A 293 -23.98 22.72 10.67
CA ASP A 293 -24.08 24.16 10.43
C ASP A 293 -22.99 24.91 11.21
N HIS A 294 -22.70 24.52 12.43
CA HIS A 294 -21.61 25.08 13.23
C HIS A 294 -20.22 24.76 12.65
N ALA A 295 -20.04 23.59 12.06
CA ALA A 295 -18.81 23.21 11.39
C ALA A 295 -18.59 24.05 10.11
N ILE A 296 -19.64 24.27 9.33
CA ILE A 296 -19.64 25.12 8.15
C ILE A 296 -19.30 26.56 8.53
N MET A 297 -19.91 27.11 9.58
CA MET A 297 -19.67 28.45 10.06
C MET A 297 -18.24 28.68 10.54
N ARG A 298 -17.69 27.75 11.32
CA ARG A 298 -16.29 27.80 11.74
C ARG A 298 -15.34 27.82 10.51
N HIS A 299 -15.67 27.06 9.48
CA HIS A 299 -14.87 27.04 8.25
C HIS A 299 -14.96 28.38 7.50
N ILE A 300 -16.15 28.97 7.36
CA ILE A 300 -16.37 30.28 6.73
C ILE A 300 -15.62 31.38 7.49
N GLN A 301 -15.69 31.42 8.83
CA GLN A 301 -14.97 32.40 9.65
C GLN A 301 -13.46 32.28 9.51
N ARG A 302 -12.93 31.06 9.45
CA ARG A 302 -11.49 30.81 9.24
C ARG A 302 -11.02 31.32 7.87
N VAL A 303 -11.83 31.13 6.82
CA VAL A 303 -11.52 31.63 5.48
C VAL A 303 -11.64 33.15 5.43
N LEU A 304 -12.63 33.76 6.07
CA LEU A 304 -12.78 35.23 6.16
C LEU A 304 -11.59 35.85 6.90
N ALA A 305 -11.11 35.27 7.98
CA ALA A 305 -9.91 35.72 8.68
C ALA A 305 -8.66 35.68 7.76
N LYS A 306 -8.51 34.61 6.96
CA LYS A 306 -7.39 34.48 5.99
C LYS A 306 -7.39 35.56 4.88
N VAL A 307 -8.54 36.08 4.54
CA VAL A 307 -8.70 37.10 3.49
C VAL A 307 -9.01 38.49 4.05
N GLU A 308 -8.68 38.72 5.33
CA GLU A 308 -8.82 40.02 6.01
C GLU A 308 -10.25 40.60 5.89
N GLY A 309 -11.27 39.74 5.97
CA GLY A 309 -12.68 40.15 5.89
C GLY A 309 -13.22 40.38 4.48
N ASN A 310 -12.43 40.18 3.43
CA ASN A 310 -12.87 40.39 2.05
C ASN A 310 -13.85 39.31 1.60
N LYS A 311 -15.15 39.57 1.72
CA LYS A 311 -16.25 38.64 1.41
C LYS A 311 -16.25 38.13 -0.04
N LEU A 312 -15.78 39.00 -0.98
CA LEU A 312 -15.68 38.61 -2.39
C LEU A 312 -14.63 37.51 -2.60
N ARG A 313 -13.48 37.69 -1.98
CA ARG A 313 -12.36 36.79 -2.06
C ARG A 313 -12.63 35.47 -1.28
N ALA A 314 -13.35 35.60 -0.16
CA ALA A 314 -13.82 34.47 0.63
C ALA A 314 -14.80 33.57 -0.15
N ALA A 315 -15.82 34.12 -0.79
CA ALA A 315 -16.77 33.37 -1.60
C ALA A 315 -16.07 32.62 -2.75
N LYS A 316 -15.08 33.23 -3.39
CA LYS A 316 -14.29 32.61 -4.45
C LYS A 316 -13.43 31.43 -3.92
N LEU A 317 -12.82 31.59 -2.75
CA LEU A 317 -12.02 30.52 -2.10
C LEU A 317 -12.88 29.37 -1.60
N LEU A 318 -14.10 29.66 -1.13
CA LEU A 318 -15.06 28.65 -0.68
C LEU A 318 -15.81 27.97 -1.84
N GLY A 319 -15.64 28.44 -3.08
CA GLY A 319 -16.35 27.88 -4.25
C GLY A 319 -17.86 28.10 -4.23
N ILE A 320 -18.36 29.12 -3.50
CA ILE A 320 -19.79 29.43 -3.37
C ILE A 320 -20.14 30.82 -3.93
N SER A 321 -21.43 31.00 -4.23
CA SER A 321 -21.92 32.32 -4.67
C SER A 321 -21.88 33.35 -3.53
N ARG A 322 -21.74 34.62 -3.87
CA ARG A 322 -21.81 35.74 -2.88
C ARG A 322 -23.11 35.69 -2.08
N SER A 323 -24.24 35.47 -2.76
CA SER A 323 -25.55 35.38 -2.14
C SER A 323 -25.64 34.24 -1.12
N THR A 324 -25.03 33.12 -1.44
CA THR A 324 -24.93 31.97 -0.51
C THR A 324 -24.10 32.29 0.72
N LEU A 325 -22.95 32.96 0.54
CA LEU A 325 -22.10 33.41 1.66
C LEU A 325 -22.83 34.39 2.57
N TYR A 326 -23.52 35.40 1.99
CA TYR A 326 -24.29 36.37 2.79
C TYR A 326 -25.41 35.69 3.55
N ARG A 327 -26.19 34.80 2.93
CA ARG A 327 -27.28 34.05 3.59
C ARG A 327 -26.77 33.20 4.76
N LEU A 328 -25.60 32.54 4.61
CA LEU A 328 -24.99 31.75 5.69
C LEU A 328 -24.52 32.65 6.84
N LEU A 329 -24.01 33.85 6.58
CA LEU A 329 -23.60 34.82 7.59
C LEU A 329 -24.78 35.44 8.32
N GLU A 330 -25.92 35.68 7.65
CA GLU A 330 -27.14 36.27 8.22
C GLU A 330 -27.91 35.25 9.08
N SER A 331 -27.92 33.96 8.73
CA SER A 331 -28.57 32.91 9.53
C SER A 331 -28.01 32.79 10.94
N THR A 332 -26.80 33.29 11.19
CA THR A 332 -26.14 33.19 12.50
C THR A 332 -26.44 34.42 13.40
N THR A 333 -26.85 35.53 12.83
CA THR A 333 -27.21 36.75 13.63
C THR A 333 -28.56 36.60 14.32
N VAL A 334 -29.41 35.67 13.86
CA VAL A 334 -30.77 35.47 14.43
C VAL A 334 -30.75 34.47 15.61
N THR A 335 -29.71 33.63 15.72
CA THR A 335 -29.66 32.59 16.81
C THR A 335 -29.01 33.11 18.11
N ASN A 336 -28.37 34.30 18.11
CA ASN A 336 -27.75 34.89 19.32
C ASN A 336 -28.60 36.00 19.99
N ALA A 337 -29.87 36.15 19.62
CA ALA A 337 -30.81 37.12 20.21
C ALA A 337 -32.09 36.43 20.70
N GLY A 338 -31.94 35.25 21.37
CA GLY A 338 -33.05 34.56 22.02
C GLY A 338 -32.61 33.94 23.32
#